data_23afa1d103e26659fcf0bc3ed4f26af0
#
_entry.id   23afa1d103e26659fcf0bc3ed4f26af0
#
_cell.length_a   1.000
_cell.length_b   1.000
_cell.length_c   1.000
_cell.angle_alpha   90.00
_cell.angle_beta   90.00
_cell.angle_gamma   90.00
#
_symmetry.space_group_name_H-M   'P 1'
#
loop_
_entity.id
_entity.type
_entity.pdbx_description
1 polymer ?
#
loop_
_entity_poly.entity_id
_entity_poly.type
_entity_poly.pdbx_seq_one_letter_code
_entity_poly.pdbx_strand_id
1 'polypeptide(L)'
;MTLLEAEREQLIAMTAAARTLTVVAKPKLASPAQVAAANPGTGSGTGGVTAPSSGVTYITSSPPDPGTAQSTAYNMMASFGFSPQTYFGCLLDIWNRESGWVYDAENPSGAYGIPQALPGSKMASAGADWQTDPATQIRWGLGYIKDVYGNPCSAWAFEEANGYY
;
A
#
# COMPACT_ATOMS: atom_id res chain seq x y z
N MET A 1 -18.34 15.13 -15.81
CA MET A 1 -18.09 13.93 -14.98
C MET A 1 -17.32 12.95 -15.81
N THR A 2 -16.10 12.65 -15.43
CA THR A 2 -15.28 11.63 -16.11
C THR A 2 -15.70 10.26 -15.59
N LEU A 3 -15.47 9.20 -16.40
CA LEU A 3 -15.74 7.80 -16.00
C LEU A 3 -15.07 7.42 -14.66
N LEU A 4 -13.89 8.00 -14.38
CA LEU A 4 -13.14 7.85 -13.14
C LEU A 4 -13.86 8.43 -11.91
N GLU A 5 -14.55 9.55 -12.07
CA GLU A 5 -15.32 10.18 -10.98
C GLU A 5 -16.57 9.36 -10.63
N ALA A 6 -17.24 8.79 -11.62
CA ALA A 6 -18.41 7.94 -11.41
C ALA A 6 -18.03 6.61 -10.71
N GLU A 7 -16.91 6.01 -11.07
CA GLU A 7 -16.40 4.80 -10.42
C GLU A 7 -15.98 5.07 -8.97
N ARG A 8 -15.38 6.22 -8.70
CA ARG A 8 -15.00 6.66 -7.36
C ARG A 8 -16.23 6.87 -6.46
N GLU A 9 -17.28 7.49 -6.98
CA GLU A 9 -18.54 7.66 -6.24
C GLU A 9 -19.25 6.33 -5.96
N GLN A 10 -19.23 5.39 -6.90
CA GLN A 10 -19.77 4.04 -6.66
C GLN A 10 -19.00 3.28 -5.57
N LEU A 11 -17.68 3.39 -5.55
CA LEU A 11 -16.85 2.77 -4.52
C LEU A 11 -17.13 3.36 -3.13
N ILE A 12 -17.30 4.68 -3.05
CA ILE A 12 -17.67 5.38 -1.81
C ILE A 12 -19.05 4.95 -1.32
N ALA A 13 -20.02 4.80 -2.22
CA ALA A 13 -21.37 4.38 -1.89
C ALA A 13 -21.44 2.92 -1.37
N MET A 14 -20.67 2.01 -1.98
CA MET A 14 -20.62 0.60 -1.57
C MET A 14 -19.94 0.41 -0.20
N THR A 15 -18.90 1.19 0.11
CA THR A 15 -18.21 1.15 1.41
C THR A 15 -19.02 1.78 2.53
N ALA A 16 -19.84 2.78 2.24
CA ALA A 16 -20.77 3.35 3.22
C ALA A 16 -21.86 2.34 3.66
N ALA A 17 -22.33 1.48 2.75
CA ALA A 17 -23.28 0.43 3.05
C ALA A 17 -22.69 -0.71 3.90
N ALA A 18 -21.39 -1.00 3.76
CA ALA A 18 -20.69 -2.03 4.55
C ALA A 18 -20.39 -1.58 6.00
N ARG A 19 -20.45 -0.29 6.31
CA ARG A 19 -20.16 0.24 7.65
C ARG A 19 -21.25 0.02 8.70
N THR A 20 -22.41 -0.52 8.35
CA THR A 20 -23.51 -0.76 9.30
C THR A 20 -23.41 -2.11 10.03
N LEU A 21 -22.41 -2.93 9.77
CA LEU A 21 -22.23 -4.22 10.41
C LEU A 21 -20.90 -4.32 11.14
N THR A 22 -21.00 -4.22 12.45
CA THR A 22 -20.06 -4.69 13.47
C THR A 22 -18.83 -3.80 13.75
N VAL A 23 -18.98 -2.91 14.72
CA VAL A 23 -17.85 -2.38 15.49
C VAL A 23 -17.27 -3.53 16.34
N VAL A 24 -16.33 -4.27 15.80
CA VAL A 24 -15.41 -5.08 16.61
C VAL A 24 -14.27 -4.15 17.03
N ALA A 25 -14.12 -3.96 18.33
CA ALA A 25 -13.08 -3.12 18.90
C ALA A 25 -11.69 -3.55 18.38
N LYS A 26 -11.03 -2.66 17.66
CA LYS A 26 -9.65 -2.81 17.18
C LYS A 26 -8.71 -2.91 18.39
N PRO A 27 -7.83 -3.88 18.51
CA PRO A 27 -6.82 -3.85 19.56
C PRO A 27 -5.95 -2.60 19.38
N LYS A 28 -5.79 -1.84 20.45
CA LYS A 28 -4.98 -0.62 20.51
C LYS A 28 -3.52 -1.01 20.24
N LEU A 29 -2.99 -0.67 19.06
CA LEU A 29 -1.57 -0.79 18.79
C LEU A 29 -0.80 0.08 19.81
N ALA A 30 0.25 -0.50 20.40
CA ALA A 30 1.14 0.19 21.31
C ALA A 30 1.78 1.41 20.61
N SER A 31 1.85 2.55 21.32
CA SER A 31 2.47 3.76 20.80
C SER A 31 3.97 3.55 20.55
N PRO A 32 4.60 4.30 19.62
CA PRO A 32 6.02 4.14 19.25
C PRO A 32 7.00 4.20 20.43
N ALA A 33 6.62 4.80 21.55
CA ALA A 33 7.43 4.86 22.76
C ALA A 33 7.57 3.52 23.51
N GLN A 34 6.72 2.54 23.24
CA GLN A 34 6.76 1.22 23.91
C GLN A 34 7.63 0.19 23.18
N VAL A 35 7.98 0.46 21.92
CA VAL A 35 8.81 -0.45 21.11
C VAL A 35 10.31 -0.22 21.36
N ALA A 36 10.70 0.96 21.85
CA ALA A 36 12.10 1.32 22.13
C ALA A 36 12.69 0.65 23.38
N ALA A 37 11.86 0.06 24.26
CA ALA A 37 12.31 -0.53 25.53
C ALA A 37 12.74 -2.00 25.42
N ALA A 38 12.60 -2.66 24.29
CA ALA A 38 12.80 -4.12 24.16
C ALA A 38 14.09 -4.55 23.44
N ASN A 39 15.01 -3.64 23.09
CA ASN A 39 16.25 -4.05 22.41
C ASN A 39 17.49 -3.29 22.90
N PRO A 40 18.22 -3.76 23.95
CA PRO A 40 19.52 -3.23 24.32
C PRO A 40 20.61 -3.95 23.49
N GLY A 41 20.94 -3.43 22.34
CA GLY A 41 22.03 -3.90 21.49
C GLY A 41 22.97 -2.75 21.13
N THR A 42 24.10 -2.71 21.78
CA THR A 42 25.26 -1.82 21.63
C THR A 42 25.79 -1.68 20.21
N GLY A 43 26.08 -0.44 19.80
CA GLY A 43 26.85 -0.16 18.58
C GLY A 43 27.19 1.33 18.47
N SER A 44 28.38 1.68 18.98
CA SER A 44 29.00 3.02 18.94
C SER A 44 29.33 3.44 17.50
N GLY A 45 29.05 4.69 17.13
CA GLY A 45 29.51 5.30 15.87
C GLY A 45 29.25 6.81 15.84
N THR A 46 30.31 7.55 16.06
CA THR A 46 30.48 8.99 16.16
C THR A 46 30.21 9.73 14.84
N GLY A 47 29.54 10.88 14.90
CA GLY A 47 29.87 11.98 13.99
C GLY A 47 28.73 12.78 13.37
N GLY A 48 28.62 14.05 13.75
CA GLY A 48 28.17 15.12 12.86
C GLY A 48 26.75 15.67 13.06
N VAL A 49 26.65 16.66 13.92
CA VAL A 49 25.47 17.52 14.09
C VAL A 49 25.38 18.57 13.00
N THR A 50 24.25 18.73 12.34
CA THR A 50 23.79 20.01 11.78
C THR A 50 22.26 20.10 11.77
N ALA A 51 21.80 21.26 12.16
CA ALA A 51 20.51 21.85 12.45
C ALA A 51 19.22 21.38 11.75
N PRO A 52 18.03 21.66 12.36
CA PRO A 52 16.75 21.05 12.01
C PRO A 52 16.13 21.76 10.81
N SER A 53 16.08 21.06 9.72
CA SER A 53 15.13 21.32 8.66
C SER A 53 13.90 20.47 8.95
N SER A 54 12.72 21.08 8.99
CA SER A 54 11.44 20.38 9.12
C SER A 54 11.21 19.50 7.90
N GLY A 55 11.94 18.41 7.82
CA GLY A 55 11.85 17.41 6.78
C GLY A 55 11.15 16.18 7.34
N VAL A 56 10.06 15.82 6.72
CA VAL A 56 9.50 14.48 6.83
C VAL A 56 10.66 13.52 6.55
N THR A 57 11.08 12.76 7.57
CA THR A 57 12.14 11.77 7.41
C THR A 57 11.55 10.61 6.60
N TYR A 58 11.78 10.62 5.30
CA TYR A 58 11.52 9.44 4.48
C TYR A 58 12.49 8.36 4.93
N ILE A 59 11.96 7.30 5.54
CA ILE A 59 12.74 6.13 5.83
C ILE A 59 13.08 5.53 4.46
N THR A 60 14.35 5.57 4.07
CA THR A 60 14.81 4.91 2.85
C THR A 60 14.59 3.41 3.02
N SER A 61 13.57 2.88 2.35
CA SER A 61 13.27 1.44 2.38
C SER A 61 14.41 0.70 1.68
N SER A 62 15.00 -0.28 2.38
CA SER A 62 15.93 -1.20 1.75
C SER A 62 15.21 -2.02 0.68
N PRO A 63 15.89 -2.42 -0.42
CA PRO A 63 15.32 -3.32 -1.40
C PRO A 63 14.87 -4.63 -0.73
N PRO A 64 13.68 -5.15 -1.05
CA PRO A 64 13.22 -6.43 -0.51
C PRO A 64 13.99 -7.61 -1.13
N ASP A 65 13.85 -8.79 -0.50
CA ASP A 65 14.50 -10.01 -0.97
C ASP A 65 14.13 -10.33 -2.43
N PRO A 66 15.14 -10.71 -3.27
CA PRO A 66 14.89 -11.04 -4.66
C PRO A 66 13.88 -12.18 -4.84
N GLY A 67 13.07 -12.12 -5.89
CA GLY A 67 12.09 -13.16 -6.23
C GLY A 67 10.74 -13.07 -5.51
N THR A 68 10.54 -12.07 -4.65
CA THR A 68 9.27 -11.82 -3.99
C THR A 68 8.35 -10.89 -4.80
N ALA A 69 7.04 -10.89 -4.50
CA ALA A 69 6.11 -9.90 -5.06
C ALA A 69 6.55 -8.46 -4.72
N GLN A 70 7.07 -8.26 -3.52
CA GLN A 70 7.62 -6.99 -3.07
C GLN A 70 8.82 -6.54 -3.91
N SER A 71 9.74 -7.45 -4.22
CA SER A 71 10.87 -7.19 -5.12
C SER A 71 10.41 -6.82 -6.52
N THR A 72 9.40 -7.51 -7.03
CA THR A 72 8.78 -7.20 -8.33
C THR A 72 8.21 -5.79 -8.33
N ALA A 73 7.46 -5.42 -7.29
CA ALA A 73 6.89 -4.10 -7.15
C ALA A 73 7.98 -3.02 -7.06
N TYR A 74 8.99 -3.21 -6.21
CA TYR A 74 10.11 -2.29 -6.05
C TYR A 74 10.79 -1.96 -7.38
N ASN A 75 11.09 -2.99 -8.18
CA ASN A 75 11.72 -2.84 -9.48
C ASN A 75 10.79 -2.20 -10.53
N MET A 76 9.49 -2.41 -10.41
CA MET A 76 8.51 -1.90 -11.35
C MET A 76 8.13 -0.43 -11.11
N MET A 77 8.26 0.07 -9.88
CA MET A 77 7.83 1.42 -9.48
C MET A 77 8.38 2.53 -10.37
N ALA A 78 9.66 2.43 -10.77
CA ALA A 78 10.30 3.45 -11.59
C ALA A 78 9.60 3.64 -12.94
N SER A 79 9.02 2.58 -13.53
CA SER A 79 8.29 2.66 -14.80
C SER A 79 6.96 3.43 -14.68
N PHE A 80 6.44 3.56 -13.47
CA PHE A 80 5.27 4.38 -13.15
C PHE A 80 5.62 5.81 -12.71
N GLY A 81 6.93 6.14 -12.66
CA GLY A 81 7.41 7.45 -12.22
C GLY A 81 7.56 7.57 -10.70
N PHE A 82 7.53 6.45 -9.97
CA PHE A 82 7.73 6.42 -8.53
C PHE A 82 9.19 6.08 -8.19
N SER A 83 9.85 6.92 -7.39
CA SER A 83 11.15 6.56 -6.79
C SER A 83 10.93 5.47 -5.74
N PRO A 84 11.52 4.27 -5.93
CA PRO A 84 11.33 3.19 -4.94
C PRO A 84 11.83 3.60 -3.55
N GLN A 85 12.95 4.31 -3.46
CA GLN A 85 13.52 4.77 -2.20
C GLN A 85 12.58 5.69 -1.42
N THR A 86 11.75 6.45 -2.13
CA THR A 86 10.81 7.40 -1.53
C THR A 86 9.47 6.77 -1.18
N TYR A 87 8.96 5.91 -2.06
CA TYR A 87 7.54 5.52 -2.04
C TYR A 87 7.30 4.06 -1.67
N PHE A 88 8.33 3.21 -1.66
CA PHE A 88 8.13 1.78 -1.42
C PHE A 88 7.62 1.48 -0.02
N GLY A 89 8.04 2.24 1.01
CA GLY A 89 7.52 2.08 2.37
C GLY A 89 6.00 2.24 2.44
N CYS A 90 5.47 3.28 1.80
CA CYS A 90 4.02 3.51 1.74
C CYS A 90 3.29 2.39 0.96
N LEU A 91 3.89 1.90 -0.12
CA LEU A 91 3.33 0.78 -0.89
C LEU A 91 3.30 -0.51 -0.07
N LEU A 92 4.36 -0.77 0.72
CA LEU A 92 4.40 -1.89 1.66
C LEU A 92 3.25 -1.83 2.66
N ASP A 93 3.02 -0.65 3.25
CA ASP A 93 1.98 -0.46 4.25
C ASP A 93 0.58 -0.72 3.67
N ILE A 94 0.29 -0.19 2.47
CA ILE A 94 -0.98 -0.42 1.76
C ILE A 94 -1.18 -1.92 1.54
N TRP A 95 -0.29 -2.57 0.80
CA TRP A 95 -0.52 -3.96 0.36
C TRP A 95 -0.30 -5.00 1.45
N ASN A 96 0.42 -4.67 2.54
CA ASN A 96 0.40 -5.46 3.77
C ASN A 96 -0.99 -5.44 4.41
N ARG A 97 -1.66 -4.30 4.41
CA ARG A 97 -2.98 -4.14 4.99
C ARG A 97 -4.07 -4.77 4.14
N GLU A 98 -3.95 -4.67 2.82
CA GLU A 98 -4.94 -5.18 1.87
C GLU A 98 -4.94 -6.72 1.79
N SER A 99 -3.80 -7.32 1.51
CA SER A 99 -3.71 -8.76 1.25
C SER A 99 -2.54 -9.47 1.93
N GLY A 100 -1.63 -8.72 2.58
CA GLY A 100 -0.35 -9.27 3.00
C GLY A 100 0.52 -9.74 1.82
N TRP A 101 0.36 -9.11 0.62
CA TRP A 101 1.05 -9.48 -0.61
C TRP A 101 0.65 -10.84 -1.19
N VAL A 102 -0.51 -11.36 -0.80
CA VAL A 102 -1.03 -12.64 -1.27
C VAL A 102 -1.81 -12.45 -2.56
N TYR A 103 -1.32 -13.05 -3.66
CA TYR A 103 -1.86 -12.83 -5.00
C TYR A 103 -3.24 -13.47 -5.24
N ASP A 104 -3.60 -14.49 -4.47
CA ASP A 104 -4.90 -15.17 -4.53
C ASP A 104 -5.80 -14.86 -3.32
N ALA A 105 -5.47 -13.80 -2.59
CA ALA A 105 -6.32 -13.31 -1.51
C ALA A 105 -7.66 -12.83 -2.07
N GLU A 106 -8.76 -13.33 -1.49
CA GLU A 106 -10.11 -12.93 -1.85
C GLU A 106 -10.92 -12.66 -0.58
N ASN A 107 -11.67 -11.58 -0.58
CA ASN A 107 -12.57 -11.26 0.52
C ASN A 107 -14.04 -11.51 0.13
N PRO A 108 -14.98 -11.57 1.11
CA PRO A 108 -16.39 -11.84 0.84
C PRO A 108 -17.09 -10.81 -0.06
N SER A 109 -16.53 -9.61 -0.24
CA SER A 109 -17.06 -8.61 -1.17
C SER A 109 -16.56 -8.77 -2.59
N GLY A 110 -15.63 -9.72 -2.86
CA GLY A 110 -15.07 -10.01 -4.18
C GLY A 110 -13.87 -9.16 -4.54
N ALA A 111 -13.23 -8.51 -3.57
CA ALA A 111 -11.93 -7.90 -3.78
C ALA A 111 -10.87 -9.00 -3.90
N TYR A 112 -9.92 -8.84 -4.82
CA TYR A 112 -9.01 -9.91 -5.22
C TYR A 112 -7.56 -9.44 -5.35
N GLY A 113 -6.66 -10.34 -4.95
CA GLY A 113 -5.23 -10.27 -5.20
C GLY A 113 -4.47 -9.27 -4.32
N ILE A 114 -3.22 -9.01 -4.69
CA ILE A 114 -2.31 -8.14 -3.95
C ILE A 114 -2.92 -6.76 -3.68
N PRO A 115 -3.49 -6.06 -4.69
CA PRO A 115 -4.05 -4.72 -4.49
C PRO A 115 -5.51 -4.74 -4.01
N GLN A 116 -6.12 -5.89 -3.77
CA GLN A 116 -7.54 -6.03 -3.44
C GLN A 116 -8.48 -5.27 -4.39
N ALA A 117 -8.25 -5.47 -5.70
CA ALA A 117 -9.08 -4.84 -6.73
C ALA A 117 -10.54 -5.29 -6.65
N LEU A 118 -11.49 -4.35 -6.71
CA LEU A 118 -12.93 -4.64 -6.65
C LEU A 118 -13.68 -4.05 -7.87
N PRO A 119 -14.26 -4.86 -8.74
CA PRO A 119 -14.06 -6.32 -8.83
C PRO A 119 -12.64 -6.65 -9.31
N GLY A 120 -12.15 -7.86 -8.93
CA GLY A 120 -10.81 -8.34 -9.33
C GLY A 120 -10.56 -8.32 -10.83
N SER A 121 -11.61 -8.53 -11.64
CA SER A 121 -11.55 -8.53 -13.11
C SER A 121 -11.05 -7.19 -13.72
N LYS A 122 -11.03 -6.10 -12.98
CA LYS A 122 -10.41 -4.83 -13.44
C LYS A 122 -8.93 -5.02 -13.78
N MET A 123 -8.25 -5.94 -13.11
CA MET A 123 -6.84 -6.25 -13.35
C MET A 123 -6.58 -6.91 -14.71
N ALA A 124 -7.62 -7.42 -15.39
CA ALA A 124 -7.52 -7.94 -16.75
C ALA A 124 -7.03 -6.89 -17.78
N SER A 125 -7.17 -5.60 -17.47
CA SER A 125 -6.60 -4.52 -18.29
C SER A 125 -5.07 -4.50 -18.29
N ALA A 126 -4.42 -5.07 -17.28
CA ALA A 126 -2.97 -5.18 -17.19
C ALA A 126 -2.42 -6.51 -17.77
N GLY A 127 -3.25 -7.55 -17.87
CA GLY A 127 -2.88 -8.85 -18.43
C GLY A 127 -3.98 -9.90 -18.22
N ALA A 128 -4.07 -10.84 -19.15
CA ALA A 128 -5.08 -11.92 -19.10
C ALA A 128 -4.84 -12.91 -17.94
N ASP A 129 -3.63 -12.94 -17.42
CA ASP A 129 -3.13 -13.80 -16.33
C ASP A 129 -3.29 -13.19 -14.93
N TRP A 130 -4.09 -12.14 -14.82
CA TRP A 130 -4.27 -11.36 -13.60
C TRP A 130 -4.66 -12.19 -12.36
N GLN A 131 -5.29 -13.34 -12.53
CA GLN A 131 -5.68 -14.19 -11.40
C GLN A 131 -4.50 -14.93 -10.77
N THR A 132 -3.45 -15.19 -11.55
CA THR A 132 -2.36 -16.09 -11.15
C THR A 132 -0.97 -15.47 -11.21
N ASP A 133 -0.82 -14.31 -11.86
CA ASP A 133 0.47 -13.63 -11.97
C ASP A 133 0.54 -12.39 -11.05
N PRO A 134 1.35 -12.46 -9.98
CA PRO A 134 1.60 -11.31 -9.12
C PRO A 134 2.09 -10.07 -9.86
N ALA A 135 2.91 -10.23 -10.91
CA ALA A 135 3.45 -9.08 -11.65
C ALA A 135 2.37 -8.32 -12.41
N THR A 136 1.37 -9.02 -12.94
CA THR A 136 0.21 -8.41 -13.59
C THR A 136 -0.65 -7.63 -12.58
N GLN A 137 -0.88 -8.19 -11.40
CA GLN A 137 -1.61 -7.51 -10.32
C GLN A 137 -0.88 -6.27 -9.81
N ILE A 138 0.43 -6.37 -9.60
CA ILE A 138 1.30 -5.26 -9.19
C ILE A 138 1.29 -4.14 -10.24
N ARG A 139 1.39 -4.51 -11.52
CA ARG A 139 1.33 -3.53 -12.63
C ARG A 139 0.02 -2.75 -12.61
N TRP A 140 -1.09 -3.44 -12.44
CA TRP A 140 -2.40 -2.82 -12.34
C TRP A 140 -2.49 -1.91 -11.11
N GLY A 141 -2.11 -2.40 -9.94
CA GLY A 141 -2.17 -1.66 -8.68
C GLY A 141 -1.33 -0.38 -8.68
N LEU A 142 -0.10 -0.44 -9.25
CA LEU A 142 0.74 0.75 -9.40
C LEU A 142 0.13 1.78 -10.36
N GLY A 143 -0.50 1.32 -11.45
CA GLY A 143 -1.26 2.17 -12.36
C GLY A 143 -2.43 2.84 -11.66
N TYR A 144 -3.22 2.07 -10.93
CA TYR A 144 -4.35 2.57 -10.15
C TYR A 144 -3.93 3.64 -9.14
N ILE A 145 -2.88 3.36 -8.35
CA ILE A 145 -2.34 4.33 -7.39
C ILE A 145 -1.91 5.63 -8.09
N LYS A 146 -1.25 5.52 -9.24
CA LYS A 146 -0.82 6.68 -10.01
C LYS A 146 -2.00 7.53 -10.49
N ASP A 147 -3.01 6.88 -11.06
CA ASP A 147 -4.13 7.57 -11.69
C ASP A 147 -5.09 8.19 -10.68
N VAL A 148 -5.29 7.54 -9.54
CA VAL A 148 -6.27 7.97 -8.52
C VAL A 148 -5.63 8.85 -7.46
N TYR A 149 -4.43 8.51 -6.98
CA TYR A 149 -3.80 9.17 -5.82
C TYR A 149 -2.53 9.95 -6.17
N GLY A 150 -2.00 9.77 -7.36
CA GLY A 150 -0.77 10.40 -7.81
C GLY A 150 0.50 9.73 -7.32
N ASN A 151 0.52 9.16 -6.11
CA ASN A 151 1.67 8.41 -5.56
C ASN A 151 1.25 7.49 -4.40
N PRO A 152 2.09 6.50 -4.03
CA PRO A 152 1.78 5.54 -2.96
C PRO A 152 1.57 6.17 -1.58
N CYS A 153 2.31 7.21 -1.21
CA CYS A 153 2.14 7.83 0.11
C CYS A 153 0.83 8.62 0.23
N SER A 154 0.35 9.20 -0.86
CA SER A 154 -0.98 9.82 -0.89
C SER A 154 -2.09 8.77 -0.80
N ALA A 155 -1.92 7.60 -1.44
CA ALA A 155 -2.85 6.48 -1.32
C ALA A 155 -2.87 5.93 0.12
N TRP A 156 -1.70 5.76 0.75
CA TRP A 156 -1.61 5.33 2.14
C TRP A 156 -2.29 6.30 3.11
N ALA A 157 -2.03 7.59 2.97
CA ALA A 157 -2.68 8.61 3.80
C ALA A 157 -4.21 8.61 3.63
N PHE A 158 -4.70 8.36 2.41
CA PHE A 158 -6.12 8.22 2.15
C PHE A 158 -6.70 6.96 2.83
N GLU A 159 -6.02 5.83 2.71
CA GLU A 159 -6.42 4.57 3.33
C GLU A 159 -6.43 4.66 4.86
N GLU A 160 -5.44 5.30 5.48
CA GLU A 160 -5.42 5.54 6.92
C GLU A 160 -6.63 6.34 7.39
N ALA A 161 -7.04 7.34 6.62
CA ALA A 161 -8.17 8.21 6.94
C ALA A 161 -9.53 7.56 6.70
N ASN A 162 -9.65 6.69 5.69
CA ASN A 162 -10.94 6.18 5.20
C ASN A 162 -11.10 4.66 5.41
N GLY A 163 -10.03 3.90 5.57
CA GLY A 163 -10.03 2.46 5.76
C GLY A 163 -10.10 1.65 4.45
N TYR A 164 -9.85 2.30 3.32
CA TYR A 164 -9.73 1.71 1.97
C TYR A 164 -8.94 2.67 1.06
N TYR A 165 -8.47 2.16 -0.07
CA TYR A 165 -7.85 3.00 -1.11
C TYR A 165 -8.36 2.61 -2.50
#